data_7bc934dde722a0b73b9168a62f3d74ad
#
_entry.id   7bc934dde722a0b73b9168a62f3d74ad
#
_cell.length_a   1.000
_cell.length_b   1.000
_cell.length_c   1.000
_cell.angle_alpha   90.00
_cell.angle_beta   90.00
_cell.angle_gamma   90.00
#
_symmetry.space_group_name_H-M   'P 1'
#
loop_
_entity.id
_entity.type
_entity.pdbx_description
1 polymer ?
#
loop_
_entity_poly.entity_id
_entity_poly.type
_entity_poly.pdbx_seq_one_letter_code
_entity_poly.pdbx_strand_id
1 'polypeptide(L)'
;NRPKILKVRDEQRAVIAATLATATGPLTVVTAHLSFVPGFNVRQLRHIKKWIDDLPRPLLFLGDFNLPSGVPARVTGLTPLLKEPTFPSYRPRVQFDHILADGLSPLQLEAARSSARVWSLPVSDHCAVSVDIPLP
;
A
#
# COMPACT_ATOMS: atom_id res chain seq x y z
N ASN A 1 6.91 -19.69 -36.63
CA ASN A 1 5.79 -19.46 -35.68
C ASN A 1 6.27 -18.54 -34.57
N ARG A 2 5.95 -17.26 -34.69
CA ARG A 2 6.12 -16.31 -33.57
C ARG A 2 4.97 -16.56 -32.59
N PRO A 3 5.25 -16.69 -31.26
CA PRO A 3 4.18 -16.81 -30.30
C PRO A 3 3.33 -15.54 -30.36
N LYS A 4 2.01 -15.71 -30.49
CA LYS A 4 1.05 -14.60 -30.34
C LYS A 4 1.15 -14.11 -28.91
N ILE A 5 1.82 -12.96 -28.71
CA ILE A 5 1.78 -12.25 -27.42
C ILE A 5 0.33 -11.79 -27.25
N LEU A 6 -0.39 -12.46 -26.37
CA LEU A 6 -1.69 -11.98 -25.90
C LEU A 6 -1.47 -10.58 -25.31
N LYS A 7 -1.94 -9.54 -25.99
CA LYS A 7 -2.01 -8.19 -25.44
C LYS A 7 -3.07 -8.21 -24.35
N VAL A 8 -2.66 -8.50 -23.13
CA VAL A 8 -3.52 -8.28 -21.97
C VAL A 8 -3.72 -6.77 -21.86
N ARG A 9 -4.93 -6.30 -22.15
CA ARG A 9 -5.31 -4.91 -21.87
C ARG A 9 -5.54 -4.81 -20.37
N ASP A 10 -4.65 -4.10 -19.69
CA ASP A 10 -4.88 -3.67 -18.31
C ASP A 10 -5.57 -2.31 -18.29
N GLU A 11 -6.34 -2.06 -17.25
CA GLU A 11 -6.95 -0.75 -17.01
C GLU A 11 -5.88 0.29 -16.66
N GLN A 12 -6.14 1.53 -17.03
CA GLN A 12 -5.30 2.63 -16.59
C GLN A 12 -5.41 2.78 -15.07
N ARG A 13 -4.27 2.80 -14.40
CA ARG A 13 -4.18 2.97 -12.96
C ARG A 13 -3.60 4.35 -12.65
N ALA A 14 -4.07 4.93 -11.56
CA ALA A 14 -3.60 6.20 -11.05
C ALA A 14 -2.95 6.04 -9.68
N VAL A 15 -2.00 6.92 -9.38
CA VAL A 15 -1.45 7.13 -8.05
C VAL A 15 -1.70 8.56 -7.63
N ILE A 16 -2.08 8.75 -6.38
CA ILE A 16 -2.37 10.07 -5.81
C ILE A 16 -1.45 10.25 -4.60
N ALA A 17 -0.83 11.42 -4.49
CA ALA A 17 -0.10 11.83 -3.31
C ALA A 17 -0.59 13.18 -2.81
N ALA A 18 -0.68 13.31 -1.50
CA ALA A 18 -0.95 14.57 -0.81
C ALA A 18 0.05 14.75 0.33
N THR A 19 0.65 15.94 0.42
CA THR A 19 1.47 16.32 1.56
C THR A 19 0.65 17.25 2.45
N LEU A 20 0.41 16.79 3.67
CA LEU A 20 -0.38 17.49 4.68
C LEU A 20 0.56 18.28 5.59
N ALA A 21 0.21 19.53 5.87
CA ALA A 21 0.87 20.29 6.93
C ALA A 21 0.30 19.84 8.28
N THR A 22 1.16 19.37 9.18
CA THR A 22 0.78 19.03 10.55
C THR A 22 1.49 19.96 11.54
N ALA A 23 1.09 19.91 12.80
CA ALA A 23 1.71 20.72 13.84
C ALA A 23 3.22 20.47 14.00
N THR A 24 3.70 19.32 13.54
CA THR A 24 5.10 18.86 13.72
C THR A 24 5.87 18.73 12.42
N GLY A 25 5.28 19.16 11.31
CA GLY A 25 5.89 19.11 9.99
C GLY A 25 5.02 18.43 8.92
N PRO A 26 5.56 18.14 7.74
CA PRO A 26 4.81 17.52 6.67
C PRO A 26 4.54 16.04 6.96
N LEU A 27 3.38 15.55 6.50
CA LEU A 27 3.06 14.14 6.38
C LEU A 27 2.61 13.87 4.95
N THR A 28 3.32 13.02 4.23
CA THR A 28 2.95 12.64 2.87
C THR A 28 2.15 11.34 2.89
N VAL A 29 1.00 11.35 2.23
CA VAL A 29 0.14 10.18 2.05
C VAL A 29 0.03 9.89 0.56
N VAL A 30 0.33 8.66 0.19
CA VAL A 30 0.26 8.16 -1.19
C VAL A 30 -0.72 7.00 -1.24
N THR A 31 -1.58 6.98 -2.25
CA THR A 31 -2.50 5.87 -2.46
C THR A 31 -2.51 5.43 -3.92
N ALA A 32 -2.66 4.12 -4.13
CA ALA A 32 -2.78 3.51 -5.45
C ALA A 32 -3.60 2.22 -5.38
N HIS A 33 -4.26 1.92 -6.50
CA HIS A 33 -4.83 0.60 -6.77
C HIS A 33 -4.09 0.01 -7.97
N LEU A 34 -3.25 -0.99 -7.72
CA LEU A 34 -2.40 -1.58 -8.76
C LEU A 34 -3.15 -2.64 -9.57
N SER A 35 -2.58 -2.99 -10.73
CA SER A 35 -3.08 -4.06 -11.57
C SER A 35 -3.19 -5.39 -10.81
N PHE A 36 -4.21 -6.18 -11.11
CA PHE A 36 -4.29 -7.57 -10.68
C PHE A 36 -3.50 -8.53 -11.59
N VAL A 37 -2.96 -8.03 -12.71
CA VAL A 37 -2.19 -8.84 -13.65
C VAL A 37 -0.79 -9.07 -13.10
N PRO A 38 -0.37 -10.33 -12.89
CA PRO A 38 0.96 -10.64 -12.39
C PRO A 38 2.07 -10.01 -13.25
N GLY A 39 3.05 -9.39 -12.58
CA GLY A 39 4.15 -8.69 -13.23
C GLY A 39 3.86 -7.22 -13.55
N PHE A 40 2.64 -6.86 -13.98
CA PHE A 40 2.25 -5.45 -14.17
C PHE A 40 2.21 -4.71 -12.84
N ASN A 41 1.61 -5.30 -11.81
CA ASN A 41 1.56 -4.73 -10.47
C ASN A 41 2.97 -4.47 -9.89
N VAL A 42 3.90 -5.40 -10.02
CA VAL A 42 5.29 -5.22 -9.58
C VAL A 42 5.97 -4.09 -10.35
N ARG A 43 5.75 -4.03 -11.68
CA ARG A 43 6.31 -2.96 -12.51
C ARG A 43 5.75 -1.60 -12.13
N GLN A 44 4.44 -1.51 -11.92
CA GLN A 44 3.77 -0.29 -11.44
C GLN A 44 4.34 0.15 -10.09
N LEU A 45 4.46 -0.80 -9.14
CA LEU A 45 5.01 -0.53 -7.82
C LEU A 45 6.44 0.02 -7.86
N ARG A 46 7.29 -0.53 -8.73
CA ARG A 46 8.66 -0.02 -8.94
C ARG A 46 8.68 1.40 -9.51
N HIS A 47 7.78 1.73 -10.44
CA HIS A 47 7.66 3.08 -10.97
C HIS A 47 7.20 4.08 -9.91
N ILE A 48 6.18 3.69 -9.11
CA ILE A 48 5.70 4.51 -8.01
C ILE A 48 6.82 4.72 -6.97
N LYS A 49 7.57 3.67 -6.63
CA LYS A 49 8.69 3.78 -5.69
C LYS A 49 9.69 4.85 -6.10
N LYS A 50 10.11 4.86 -7.37
CA LYS A 50 11.02 5.88 -7.89
C LYS A 50 10.45 7.30 -7.77
N TRP A 51 9.15 7.45 -8.02
CA TRP A 51 8.49 8.74 -7.93
C TRP A 51 8.34 9.24 -6.49
N ILE A 52 8.00 8.36 -5.55
CA ILE A 52 7.81 8.74 -4.15
C ILE A 52 9.13 8.95 -3.40
N ASP A 53 10.28 8.56 -3.95
CA ASP A 53 11.58 8.75 -3.30
C ASP A 53 11.91 10.23 -3.08
N ASP A 54 11.43 11.10 -3.96
CA ASP A 54 11.64 12.56 -3.88
C ASP A 54 10.58 13.29 -3.05
N LEU A 55 9.57 12.58 -2.53
CA LEU A 55 8.50 13.19 -1.74
C LEU A 55 8.92 13.39 -0.27
N PRO A 56 8.35 14.39 0.44
CA PRO A 56 8.66 14.65 1.84
C PRO A 56 8.38 13.46 2.76
N ARG A 57 9.17 13.32 3.82
CA ARG A 57 8.99 12.34 4.90
C ARG A 57 8.49 13.03 6.18
N PRO A 58 7.78 12.29 7.07
CA PRO A 58 7.36 10.89 6.93
C PRO A 58 6.35 10.68 5.79
N LEU A 59 6.34 9.46 5.24
CA LEU A 59 5.48 9.08 4.12
C LEU A 59 4.75 7.77 4.42
N LEU A 60 3.47 7.74 4.07
CA LEU A 60 2.62 6.56 4.09
C LEU A 60 2.23 6.21 2.65
N PHE A 61 2.35 4.93 2.30
CA PHE A 61 1.90 4.43 1.02
C PHE A 61 0.91 3.28 1.24
N LEU A 62 -0.33 3.47 0.82
CA LEU A 62 -1.42 2.55 1.11
C LEU A 62 -2.30 2.29 -0.10
N GLY A 63 -3.00 1.17 -0.08
CA GLY A 63 -3.95 0.79 -1.12
C GLY A 63 -4.01 -0.70 -1.39
N ASP A 64 -4.84 -1.06 -2.35
CA ASP A 64 -4.89 -2.41 -2.92
C ASP A 64 -3.76 -2.57 -3.95
N PHE A 65 -2.72 -3.29 -3.59
CA PHE A 65 -1.59 -3.51 -4.49
C PHE A 65 -1.72 -4.79 -5.30
N ASN A 66 -2.77 -5.60 -5.08
CA ASN A 66 -2.93 -6.90 -5.72
C ASN A 66 -1.67 -7.78 -5.64
N LEU A 67 -0.88 -7.60 -4.59
CA LEU A 67 0.36 -8.32 -4.31
C LEU A 67 0.30 -8.93 -2.92
N PRO A 68 0.68 -10.20 -2.77
CA PRO A 68 0.61 -10.88 -1.47
C PRO A 68 1.57 -10.27 -0.44
N SER A 69 1.28 -10.56 0.83
CA SER A 69 2.06 -10.09 1.98
C SER A 69 3.56 -10.25 1.79
N GLY A 70 4.32 -9.23 2.16
CA GLY A 70 5.78 -9.16 2.08
C GLY A 70 6.34 -8.74 0.72
N VAL A 71 5.60 -8.91 -0.40
CA VAL A 71 6.09 -8.50 -1.72
C VAL A 71 6.20 -6.98 -1.83
N PRO A 72 5.19 -6.18 -1.45
CA PRO A 72 5.30 -4.72 -1.54
C PRO A 72 6.47 -4.15 -0.72
N ALA A 73 6.66 -4.65 0.51
CA ALA A 73 7.77 -4.21 1.36
C ALA A 73 9.14 -4.54 0.74
N ARG A 74 9.30 -5.73 0.17
CA ARG A 74 10.56 -6.12 -0.51
C ARG A 74 10.83 -5.30 -1.76
N VAL A 75 9.82 -4.99 -2.55
CA VAL A 75 9.97 -4.21 -3.79
C VAL A 75 10.28 -2.75 -3.50
N THR A 76 9.66 -2.17 -2.46
CA THR A 76 9.78 -0.74 -2.15
C THR A 76 10.84 -0.42 -1.11
N GLY A 77 11.21 -1.37 -0.24
CA GLY A 77 12.03 -1.12 0.94
C GLY A 77 11.29 -0.37 2.05
N LEU A 78 9.99 -0.10 1.89
CA LEU A 78 9.19 0.56 2.92
C LEU A 78 8.78 -0.41 4.02
N THR A 79 8.50 0.13 5.20
CA THR A 79 8.17 -0.64 6.39
C THR A 79 6.66 -0.95 6.45
N PRO A 80 6.24 -2.24 6.49
CA PRO A 80 4.83 -2.57 6.61
C PRO A 80 4.29 -2.29 8.01
N LEU A 81 3.11 -1.66 8.07
CA LEU A 81 2.39 -1.38 9.32
C LEU A 81 1.31 -2.42 9.62
N LEU A 82 0.83 -3.13 8.59
CA LEU A 82 -0.17 -4.19 8.69
C LEU A 82 0.38 -5.47 8.07
N LYS A 83 0.10 -6.62 8.71
CA LYS A 83 0.48 -7.95 8.21
C LYS A 83 -0.65 -8.96 8.43
N GLU A 84 -1.86 -8.61 8.02
CA GLU A 84 -3.05 -9.44 8.18
C GLU A 84 -3.76 -9.63 6.84
N PRO A 85 -4.45 -10.78 6.62
CA PRO A 85 -5.25 -10.99 5.42
C PRO A 85 -6.39 -9.97 5.31
N THR A 86 -6.68 -9.52 4.08
CA THR A 86 -7.70 -8.52 3.79
C THR A 86 -8.71 -8.96 2.74
N PHE A 87 -8.46 -10.10 2.07
CA PHE A 87 -9.30 -10.62 0.99
C PHE A 87 -9.49 -12.14 1.08
N PRO A 88 -10.65 -12.69 0.75
CA PRO A 88 -11.93 -12.00 0.59
C PRO A 88 -12.52 -11.60 1.96
N SER A 89 -13.35 -10.55 1.99
CA SER A 89 -13.83 -9.96 3.26
C SER A 89 -14.63 -10.92 4.15
N TYR A 90 -15.37 -11.87 3.57
CA TYR A 90 -16.15 -12.87 4.31
C TYR A 90 -15.30 -13.98 4.93
N ARG A 91 -14.08 -14.21 4.46
CA ARG A 91 -13.11 -15.19 4.98
C ARG A 91 -11.68 -14.81 4.55
N PRO A 92 -11.05 -13.82 5.18
CA PRO A 92 -9.75 -13.31 4.75
C PRO A 92 -8.67 -14.41 4.74
N ARG A 93 -7.93 -14.51 3.63
CA ARG A 93 -6.85 -15.49 3.45
C ARG A 93 -5.58 -14.89 2.87
N VAL A 94 -5.71 -13.80 2.10
CA VAL A 94 -4.60 -13.13 1.41
C VAL A 94 -4.61 -11.66 1.78
N GLN A 95 -3.44 -11.09 1.99
CA GLN A 95 -3.29 -9.64 2.15
C GLN A 95 -3.00 -9.01 0.80
N PHE A 96 -3.95 -8.24 0.24
CA PHE A 96 -3.79 -7.42 -0.95
C PHE A 96 -3.75 -5.93 -0.64
N ASP A 97 -4.34 -5.54 0.49
CA ASP A 97 -4.41 -4.17 0.98
C ASP A 97 -3.26 -3.94 1.96
N HIS A 98 -2.47 -2.93 1.68
CA HIS A 98 -1.22 -2.67 2.38
C HIS A 98 -1.17 -1.24 2.91
N ILE A 99 -0.48 -1.06 4.05
CA ILE A 99 -0.08 0.23 4.59
C ILE A 99 1.41 0.13 4.88
N LEU A 100 2.19 0.89 4.11
CA LEU A 100 3.64 0.95 4.21
C LEU A 100 4.06 2.34 4.68
N ALA A 101 5.15 2.44 5.40
CA ALA A 101 5.66 3.69 5.92
C ALA A 101 7.16 3.88 5.67
N ASP A 102 7.58 5.14 5.60
CA ASP A 102 8.97 5.57 5.61
C ASP A 102 9.13 6.86 6.42
N GLY A 103 10.21 6.95 7.18
CA GLY A 103 10.52 8.14 7.98
C GLY A 103 9.77 8.24 9.31
N LEU A 104 9.07 7.19 9.76
CA LEU A 104 8.52 7.11 11.11
C LEU A 104 9.60 6.69 12.12
N SER A 105 9.57 7.25 13.32
CA SER A 105 10.42 6.82 14.44
C SER A 105 10.05 5.39 14.90
N PRO A 106 10.95 4.68 15.61
CA PRO A 106 10.64 3.37 16.17
C PRO A 106 9.38 3.35 17.05
N LEU A 107 9.17 4.38 17.87
CA LEU A 107 7.98 4.52 18.71
C LEU A 107 6.70 4.71 17.88
N GLN A 108 6.76 5.52 16.84
CA GLN A 108 5.64 5.71 15.92
C GLN A 108 5.30 4.42 15.16
N LEU A 109 6.31 3.67 14.71
CA LEU A 109 6.11 2.37 14.05
C LEU A 109 5.46 1.36 14.99
N GLU A 110 5.89 1.29 16.25
CA GLU A 110 5.31 0.39 17.25
C GLU A 110 3.86 0.77 17.54
N ALA A 111 3.57 2.04 17.79
CA ALA A 111 2.22 2.54 18.04
C ALA A 111 1.29 2.28 16.84
N ALA A 112 1.75 2.58 15.61
CA ALA A 112 0.99 2.35 14.40
C ALA A 112 0.66 0.86 14.21
N ARG A 113 1.62 -0.03 14.39
CA ARG A 113 1.39 -1.48 14.29
C ARG A 113 0.45 -2.00 15.37
N SER A 114 0.54 -1.48 16.59
CA SER A 114 -0.36 -1.85 17.70
C SER A 114 -1.81 -1.42 17.46
N SER A 115 -2.00 -0.32 16.73
CA SER A 115 -3.34 0.19 16.36
C SER A 115 -3.90 -0.42 15.09
N ALA A 116 -3.09 -1.15 14.31
CA ALA A 116 -3.52 -1.72 13.04
C ALA A 116 -4.74 -2.65 13.20
N ARG A 117 -5.74 -2.48 12.35
CA ARG A 117 -6.99 -3.24 12.37
C ARG A 117 -7.46 -3.56 10.96
N VAL A 118 -8.08 -4.72 10.85
CA VAL A 118 -8.78 -5.18 9.63
C VAL A 118 -10.26 -5.29 9.95
N TRP A 119 -11.10 -4.67 9.12
CA TRP A 119 -12.53 -4.56 9.32
C TRP A 119 -13.27 -5.26 8.18
N SER A 120 -14.06 -6.29 8.49
CA SER A 120 -14.99 -6.87 7.52
C SER A 120 -16.26 -6.01 7.48
N LEU A 121 -16.47 -5.35 6.33
CA LEU A 121 -17.63 -4.49 6.11
C LEU A 121 -18.50 -5.04 4.98
N PRO A 122 -19.85 -4.95 5.07
CA PRO A 122 -20.75 -5.53 4.07
C PRO A 122 -20.88 -4.70 2.79
N VAL A 123 -19.86 -3.90 2.46
CA VAL A 123 -19.86 -2.96 1.32
C VAL A 123 -18.79 -3.28 0.27
N SER A 124 -17.91 -4.26 0.55
CA SER A 124 -16.80 -4.63 -0.33
C SER A 124 -16.44 -6.11 -0.15
N ASP A 125 -15.86 -6.70 -1.17
CA ASP A 125 -15.22 -8.02 -1.11
C ASP A 125 -13.80 -7.96 -0.52
N HIS A 126 -13.26 -6.74 -0.27
CA HIS A 126 -12.09 -6.50 0.56
C HIS A 126 -12.46 -6.03 1.95
N CYS A 127 -11.63 -6.38 2.95
CA CYS A 127 -11.70 -5.76 4.25
C CYS A 127 -11.15 -4.33 4.19
N ALA A 128 -11.74 -3.44 4.99
CA ALA A 128 -11.12 -2.15 5.26
C ALA A 128 -9.92 -2.31 6.21
N VAL A 129 -8.91 -1.48 6.05
CA VAL A 129 -7.72 -1.47 6.91
C VAL A 129 -7.50 -0.09 7.51
N SER A 130 -7.06 -0.05 8.76
CA SER A 130 -6.77 1.19 9.46
C SER A 130 -5.54 1.09 10.34
N VAL A 131 -4.84 2.21 10.49
CA VAL A 131 -3.78 2.43 11.50
C VAL A 131 -3.91 3.83 12.06
N ASP A 132 -3.57 4.01 13.32
CA ASP A 132 -3.43 5.30 13.96
C ASP A 132 -1.94 5.63 14.07
N ILE A 133 -1.54 6.81 13.59
CA ILE A 133 -0.15 7.23 13.63
C ILE A 133 -0.05 8.43 14.57
N PRO A 134 0.63 8.29 15.72
CA PRO A 134 0.89 9.43 16.57
C PRO A 134 1.82 10.39 15.84
N LEU A 135 1.35 11.60 15.63
CA LEU A 135 2.19 12.70 15.17
C LEU A 135 2.93 13.27 16.37
N PRO A 136 4.21 13.54 16.23
CA PRO A 136 5.01 14.11 17.31
C PRO A 136 4.53 15.50 17.71
#